data_b9d09e482d9e8510676033ff0d41edc7
#
_entry.id   b9d09e482d9e8510676033ff0d41edc7
#
_cell.length_a   1.000
_cell.length_b   1.000
_cell.length_c   1.000
_cell.angle_alpha   90.00
_cell.angle_beta   90.00
_cell.angle_gamma   90.00
#
_symmetry.space_group_name_H-M   'P 1'
#
loop_
_entity.id
_entity.type
_entity.pdbx_description
1 polymer ?
#
loop_
_entity_poly.entity_id
_entity_poly.type
_entity_poly.pdbx_seq_one_letter_code
_entity_poly.pdbx_strand_id
1 'polypeptide(L)'
;MFNKNMKMDMSVYQMGADENGNRYGNSGFSENIDPSKVGLQKWKPQEGRNLIDIIPFNADKNNPLVVSGKAIEGAVLYSLDYFTHRDIGPGHSNITCLKQYGRDCPLCRENERLFNLGEAHRDEASKLRSKRRVVYVIHDLIKNIYGYWDTGWSSVEKELTKEASFCIDENTGACLRSFIFIT
;
A
#
# COMPACT_ATOMS: atom_id res chain seq x y z
N MET A 1 -3.46 -26.60 5.02
CA MET A 1 -4.19 -26.05 6.17
C MET A 1 -3.69 -24.62 6.38
N PHE A 2 -4.48 -23.62 6.05
CA PHE A 2 -4.10 -22.22 6.21
C PHE A 2 -4.05 -21.88 7.70
N ASN A 3 -2.93 -21.32 8.15
CA ASN A 3 -2.85 -20.83 9.53
C ASN A 3 -3.65 -19.53 9.62
N LYS A 4 -4.87 -19.59 10.16
CA LYS A 4 -5.80 -18.45 10.37
C LYS A 4 -5.23 -17.30 11.21
N ASN A 5 -4.01 -17.45 11.74
CA ASN A 5 -3.35 -16.49 12.62
C ASN A 5 -2.16 -15.77 11.97
N MET A 6 -2.12 -15.64 10.65
CA MET A 6 -1.10 -14.85 10.01
C MET A 6 -1.33 -13.36 10.34
N LYS A 7 -0.92 -12.97 11.53
CA LYS A 7 -0.79 -11.55 11.89
C LYS A 7 0.34 -11.00 11.05
N MET A 8 0.01 -10.11 10.13
CA MET A 8 1.01 -9.34 9.42
C MET A 8 1.65 -8.39 10.45
N ASP A 9 2.87 -8.71 10.89
CA ASP A 9 3.60 -7.88 11.83
C ASP A 9 4.02 -6.58 11.13
N MET A 10 3.25 -5.53 11.35
CA MET A 10 3.50 -4.21 10.79
C MET A 10 4.74 -3.53 11.39
N SER A 11 5.37 -4.10 12.43
CA SER A 11 6.67 -3.62 12.91
C SER A 11 7.77 -3.77 11.86
N VAL A 12 7.58 -4.70 10.93
CA VAL A 12 8.43 -4.90 9.73
C VAL A 12 8.44 -3.67 8.81
N TYR A 13 7.42 -2.82 8.91
CA TYR A 13 7.25 -1.60 8.11
C TYR A 13 7.70 -0.34 8.84
N GLN A 14 8.42 -0.47 9.95
CA GLN A 14 8.97 0.68 10.64
C GLN A 14 9.97 1.38 9.70
N MET A 15 9.61 2.58 9.30
CA MET A 15 10.52 3.52 8.70
C MET A 15 11.50 3.99 9.79
N GLY A 16 12.52 3.17 10.04
CA GLY A 16 13.60 3.48 10.95
C GLY A 16 14.86 3.83 10.16
N ALA A 17 15.60 4.82 10.62
CA ALA A 17 17.03 4.78 10.44
C ALA A 17 17.56 3.60 11.25
N ASP A 18 18.60 2.91 10.75
CA ASP A 18 19.36 1.98 11.56
C ASP A 18 20.02 2.72 12.76
N GLU A 19 20.61 1.98 13.69
CA GLU A 19 21.30 2.54 14.84
C GLU A 19 22.43 3.53 14.49
N ASN A 20 22.84 3.54 13.21
CA ASN A 20 23.86 4.41 12.63
C ASN A 20 23.29 5.61 11.85
N GLY A 21 21.97 5.81 11.87
CA GLY A 21 21.32 6.92 11.18
C GLY A 21 21.21 6.77 9.65
N ASN A 22 21.56 5.61 9.10
CA ASN A 22 21.36 5.33 7.68
C ASN A 22 19.87 5.16 7.42
N ARG A 23 19.28 6.08 6.69
CA ARG A 23 17.90 5.94 6.22
C ARG A 23 17.88 4.83 5.19
N TYR A 24 17.06 3.80 5.46
CA TYR A 24 16.79 2.77 4.48
C TYR A 24 16.27 3.45 3.21
N GLY A 25 17.05 3.22 2.15
CA GLY A 25 17.00 4.02 0.94
C GLY A 25 15.73 3.87 0.13
N ASN A 26 15.57 4.81 -0.68
CA ASN A 26 15.17 4.90 -2.08
C ASN A 26 13.85 4.27 -2.52
N SER A 27 13.04 3.66 -1.64
CA SER A 27 11.94 2.86 -2.14
C SER A 27 10.62 3.16 -1.46
N GLY A 28 9.55 3.05 -2.21
CA GLY A 28 8.19 3.11 -1.69
C GLY A 28 7.96 2.01 -0.64
N PHE A 29 6.83 2.08 0.03
CA PHE A 29 6.45 1.15 1.10
C PHE A 29 6.71 -0.33 0.75
N SER A 30 6.39 -0.74 -0.48
CA SER A 30 6.56 -2.12 -0.95
C SER A 30 8.02 -2.56 -1.12
N GLU A 31 8.94 -1.61 -1.28
CA GLU A 31 10.36 -1.90 -1.45
C GLU A 31 11.10 -1.94 -0.11
N ASN A 32 10.47 -1.40 0.94
CA ASN A 32 10.93 -1.52 2.33
C ASN A 32 10.42 -2.80 3.02
N ILE A 33 9.58 -3.59 2.36
CA ILE A 33 9.21 -4.91 2.85
C ILE A 33 10.41 -5.83 2.64
N ASP A 34 10.94 -6.36 3.72
CA ASP A 34 11.91 -7.46 3.67
C ASP A 34 11.18 -8.76 3.31
N PRO A 35 11.29 -9.27 2.09
CA PRO A 35 10.54 -10.47 1.68
C PRO A 35 10.89 -11.69 2.53
N SER A 36 12.11 -11.74 3.08
CA SER A 36 12.54 -12.86 3.93
C SER A 36 11.78 -12.91 5.25
N LYS A 37 11.36 -11.76 5.77
CA LYS A 37 10.57 -11.66 7.01
C LYS A 37 9.08 -11.91 6.80
N VAL A 38 8.55 -11.55 5.64
CA VAL A 38 7.12 -11.67 5.35
C VAL A 38 6.78 -12.97 4.62
N GLY A 39 7.78 -13.62 4.02
CA GLY A 39 7.57 -14.82 3.20
C GLY A 39 6.72 -14.58 1.94
N LEU A 40 6.53 -13.31 1.56
CA LEU A 40 5.75 -12.90 0.39
C LEU A 40 6.65 -12.27 -0.66
N GLN A 41 6.46 -12.66 -1.90
CA GLN A 41 7.17 -12.07 -3.02
C GLN A 41 6.36 -10.91 -3.63
N LYS A 42 7.09 -9.91 -4.18
CA LYS A 42 6.44 -8.85 -4.94
C LYS A 42 5.86 -9.44 -6.22
N TRP A 43 4.55 -9.31 -6.36
CA TRP A 43 3.83 -9.77 -7.53
C TRP A 43 3.51 -8.59 -8.46
N LYS A 44 3.52 -8.87 -9.76
CA LYS A 44 3.06 -7.94 -10.80
C LYS A 44 2.19 -8.71 -11.79
N PRO A 45 1.11 -8.09 -12.29
CA PRO A 45 0.34 -8.68 -13.38
C PRO A 45 1.25 -8.91 -14.59
N GLN A 46 1.01 -10.01 -15.28
CA GLN A 46 1.68 -10.35 -16.53
C GLN A 46 0.74 -10.08 -17.68
N GLU A 47 1.29 -9.93 -18.87
CA GLU A 47 0.49 -9.81 -20.09
C GLU A 47 -0.47 -11.00 -20.22
N GLY A 48 -1.71 -10.71 -20.57
CA GLY A 48 -2.78 -11.67 -20.69
C GLY A 48 -3.57 -11.92 -19.41
N ARG A 49 -4.03 -13.16 -19.22
CA ARG A 49 -4.93 -13.51 -18.14
C ARG A 49 -4.18 -13.76 -16.82
N ASN A 50 -4.55 -13.01 -15.81
CA ASN A 50 -4.11 -13.19 -14.42
C ASN A 50 -5.32 -13.59 -13.57
N LEU A 51 -5.21 -14.67 -12.82
CA LEU A 51 -6.26 -15.15 -11.91
C LEU A 51 -5.73 -15.11 -10.50
N ILE A 52 -6.29 -14.25 -9.65
CA ILE A 52 -5.84 -14.04 -8.28
C ILE A 52 -6.98 -14.06 -7.27
N ASP A 53 -6.68 -14.54 -6.07
CA ASP A 53 -7.48 -14.29 -4.89
C ASP A 53 -6.84 -13.17 -4.06
N ILE A 54 -7.66 -12.28 -3.51
CA ILE A 54 -7.21 -11.27 -2.55
C ILE A 54 -7.39 -11.86 -1.16
N ILE A 55 -6.30 -11.92 -0.41
CA ILE A 55 -6.25 -12.52 0.91
C ILE A 55 -6.51 -11.44 1.96
N PRO A 56 -7.57 -11.55 2.77
CA PRO A 56 -7.82 -10.61 3.86
C PRO A 56 -6.80 -10.78 4.98
N PHE A 57 -6.55 -9.69 5.71
CA PHE A 57 -5.68 -9.67 6.88
C PHE A 57 -6.29 -8.81 7.99
N ASN A 58 -5.88 -9.05 9.23
CA ASN A 58 -6.34 -8.26 10.35
C ASN A 58 -5.47 -7.01 10.52
N ALA A 59 -6.12 -5.86 10.68
CA ALA A 59 -5.44 -4.60 10.96
C ALA A 59 -4.78 -4.66 12.35
N ASP A 60 -3.52 -4.33 12.43
CA ASP A 60 -2.83 -4.13 13.70
C ASP A 60 -2.86 -2.65 14.13
N LYS A 61 -2.37 -2.38 15.34
CA LYS A 61 -2.32 -1.03 15.93
C LYS A 61 -1.51 -0.01 15.10
N ASN A 62 -0.57 -0.47 14.28
CA ASN A 62 0.29 0.39 13.45
C ASN A 62 -0.29 0.60 12.04
N ASN A 63 -1.40 -0.08 11.71
CA ASN A 63 -2.05 0.11 10.42
C ASN A 63 -2.48 1.58 10.25
N PRO A 64 -2.17 2.24 9.12
CA PRO A 64 -2.51 3.65 8.89
C PRO A 64 -3.99 3.97 9.09
N LEU A 65 -4.88 3.05 8.79
CA LEU A 65 -6.32 3.21 9.00
C LEU A 65 -6.68 3.18 10.48
N VAL A 66 -6.01 2.34 11.28
CA VAL A 66 -6.20 2.29 12.73
C VAL A 66 -5.62 3.55 13.38
N VAL A 67 -4.41 3.94 13.01
CA VAL A 67 -3.75 5.16 13.51
C VAL A 67 -4.58 6.41 13.20
N SER A 68 -5.22 6.47 12.04
CA SER A 68 -6.10 7.59 11.64
C SER A 68 -7.52 7.50 12.17
N GLY A 69 -7.88 6.49 12.96
CA GLY A 69 -9.22 6.29 13.52
C GLY A 69 -10.28 5.85 12.49
N LYS A 70 -9.87 5.43 11.30
CA LYS A 70 -10.77 4.96 10.24
C LYS A 70 -11.10 3.48 10.32
N ALA A 71 -10.32 2.72 11.06
CA ALA A 71 -10.56 1.33 11.37
C ALA A 71 -10.22 1.05 12.82
N ILE A 72 -10.70 -0.05 13.37
CA ILE A 72 -10.35 -0.55 14.69
C ILE A 72 -9.27 -1.63 14.57
N GLU A 73 -8.43 -1.79 15.60
CA GLU A 73 -7.51 -2.91 15.68
C GLU A 73 -8.26 -4.25 15.60
N GLY A 74 -7.75 -5.17 14.80
CA GLY A 74 -8.41 -6.45 14.53
C GLY A 74 -9.42 -6.43 13.40
N ALA A 75 -9.76 -5.27 12.82
CA ALA A 75 -10.64 -5.20 11.66
C ALA A 75 -10.07 -6.01 10.49
N VAL A 76 -10.95 -6.75 9.80
CA VAL A 76 -10.57 -7.48 8.58
C VAL A 76 -10.46 -6.51 7.42
N LEU A 77 -9.30 -6.45 6.81
CA LEU A 77 -9.00 -5.59 5.66
C LEU A 77 -8.57 -6.46 4.47
N TYR A 78 -8.92 -6.00 3.27
CA TYR A 78 -8.52 -6.64 2.01
C TYR A 78 -7.39 -5.89 1.31
N SER A 79 -7.15 -4.66 1.72
CA SER A 79 -6.10 -3.82 1.16
C SER A 79 -5.46 -2.94 2.22
N LEU A 80 -4.23 -2.55 1.98
CA LEU A 80 -3.51 -1.55 2.76
C LEU A 80 -3.28 -0.31 1.91
N ASP A 81 -3.99 0.75 2.23
CA ASP A 81 -3.82 2.07 1.61
C ASP A 81 -2.65 2.81 2.23
N TYR A 82 -1.84 3.42 1.40
CA TYR A 82 -0.78 4.29 1.85
C TYR A 82 -0.50 5.42 0.87
N PHE A 83 0.19 6.47 1.34
CA PHE A 83 0.59 7.60 0.53
C PHE A 83 2.10 7.64 0.38
N THR A 84 2.58 7.93 -0.83
CA THR A 84 3.99 8.06 -1.13
C THR A 84 4.26 9.30 -1.97
N HIS A 85 5.37 9.98 -1.67
CA HIS A 85 5.98 10.97 -2.55
C HIS A 85 6.91 10.22 -3.49
N ARG A 86 6.80 10.47 -4.77
CA ARG A 86 7.55 9.73 -5.79
C ARG A 86 8.61 10.60 -6.41
N ASP A 87 9.68 9.97 -6.84
CA ASP A 87 10.71 10.61 -7.65
C ASP A 87 11.42 11.78 -6.92
N ILE A 88 11.71 11.59 -5.64
CA ILE A 88 12.25 12.63 -4.77
C ILE A 88 13.77 12.56 -4.75
N GLY A 89 14.39 13.76 -4.99
CA GLY A 89 15.83 13.95 -4.93
C GLY A 89 16.61 13.31 -6.08
N PRO A 90 17.95 13.40 -6.05
CA PRO A 90 18.81 12.94 -7.14
C PRO A 90 18.74 11.42 -7.39
N GLY A 91 18.36 10.65 -6.36
CA GLY A 91 18.21 9.20 -6.44
C GLY A 91 16.82 8.73 -6.89
N HIS A 92 15.94 9.65 -7.31
CA HIS A 92 14.57 9.32 -7.77
C HIS A 92 13.79 8.43 -6.80
N SER A 93 13.89 8.74 -5.50
CA SER A 93 13.37 7.90 -4.42
C SER A 93 11.86 8.02 -4.25
N ASN A 94 11.23 6.91 -3.84
CA ASN A 94 9.86 6.92 -3.39
C ASN A 94 9.85 6.95 -1.85
N ILE A 95 9.25 7.97 -1.27
CA ILE A 95 9.26 8.22 0.18
C ILE A 95 7.83 8.14 0.71
N THR A 96 7.61 7.27 1.70
CA THR A 96 6.29 7.17 2.34
C THR A 96 5.92 8.47 3.05
N CYS A 97 4.70 8.94 2.83
CA CYS A 97 4.21 10.18 3.42
C CYS A 97 3.94 9.99 4.93
N LEU A 98 4.61 10.78 5.77
CA LEU A 98 4.47 10.69 7.23
C LEU A 98 3.11 11.21 7.73
N LYS A 99 2.44 12.06 6.96
CA LYS A 99 1.15 12.66 7.35
C LYS A 99 0.06 11.59 7.59
N GLN A 100 0.14 10.45 6.91
CA GLN A 100 -0.80 9.34 7.13
C GLN A 100 -0.67 8.67 8.51
N TYR A 101 0.45 8.87 9.19
CA TYR A 101 0.70 8.38 10.55
C TYR A 101 0.56 9.49 11.60
N GLY A 102 -0.12 10.60 11.25
CA GLY A 102 -0.28 11.76 12.15
C GLY A 102 1.02 12.53 12.43
N ARG A 103 2.07 12.30 11.64
CA ARG A 103 3.39 12.93 11.80
C ARG A 103 3.58 14.03 10.77
N ASP A 104 4.35 15.08 11.14
CA ASP A 104 4.72 16.12 10.18
C ASP A 104 5.53 15.53 9.02
N CYS A 105 5.14 15.90 7.81
CA CYS A 105 5.80 15.48 6.59
C CYS A 105 6.45 16.69 5.89
N PRO A 106 7.79 16.78 5.88
CA PRO A 106 8.49 17.91 5.26
C PRO A 106 8.14 18.11 3.77
N LEU A 107 7.91 17.01 3.05
CA LEU A 107 7.53 17.06 1.62
C LEU A 107 6.13 17.63 1.41
N CYS A 108 5.17 17.24 2.28
CA CYS A 108 3.83 17.83 2.24
C CYS A 108 3.87 19.33 2.57
N ARG A 109 4.64 19.72 3.58
CA ARG A 109 4.80 21.11 3.97
C ARG A 109 5.42 21.94 2.84
N GLU A 110 6.45 21.43 2.18
CA GLU A 110 7.07 22.11 1.03
C GLU A 110 6.12 22.17 -0.17
N ASN A 111 5.35 21.11 -0.42
CA ASN A 111 4.30 21.13 -1.45
C ASN A 111 3.28 22.26 -1.19
N GLU A 112 2.80 22.39 0.05
CA GLU A 112 1.85 23.43 0.44
C GLU A 112 2.49 24.83 0.31
N ARG A 113 3.74 25.00 0.72
CA ARG A 113 4.49 26.25 0.58
C ARG A 113 4.59 26.70 -0.87
N LEU A 114 5.03 25.81 -1.76
CA LEU A 114 5.15 26.09 -3.18
C LEU A 114 3.80 26.39 -3.84
N PHE A 115 2.78 25.63 -3.47
CA PHE A 115 1.43 25.86 -3.98
C PHE A 115 0.91 27.27 -3.64
N ASN A 116 1.20 27.75 -2.42
CA ASN A 116 0.79 29.07 -1.94
C ASN A 116 1.61 30.23 -2.57
N LEU A 117 2.76 29.94 -3.17
CA LEU A 117 3.55 30.95 -3.92
C LEU A 117 2.95 31.30 -5.29
N GLY A 118 1.95 30.54 -5.75
CA GLY A 118 1.18 30.83 -6.95
C GLY A 118 1.55 29.99 -8.17
N GLU A 119 1.03 30.40 -9.32
CA GLU A 119 1.06 29.62 -10.56
C GLU A 119 2.47 29.21 -11.02
N ALA A 120 3.44 30.11 -10.89
CA ALA A 120 4.82 29.86 -11.32
C ALA A 120 5.49 28.65 -10.62
N HIS A 121 5.00 28.25 -9.45
CA HIS A 121 5.55 27.14 -8.66
C HIS A 121 4.70 25.88 -8.68
N ARG A 122 3.60 25.86 -9.42
CA ARG A 122 2.67 24.73 -9.44
C ARG A 122 3.27 23.44 -9.94
N ASP A 123 4.14 23.50 -10.92
CA ASP A 123 4.82 22.31 -11.46
C ASP A 123 5.77 21.69 -10.43
N GLU A 124 6.50 22.53 -9.70
CA GLU A 124 7.37 22.06 -8.61
C GLU A 124 6.54 21.46 -7.47
N ALA A 125 5.47 22.16 -7.06
CA ALA A 125 4.55 21.65 -6.06
C ALA A 125 3.97 20.28 -6.47
N SER A 126 3.55 20.13 -7.74
CA SER A 126 2.95 18.88 -8.23
C SER A 126 3.88 17.67 -8.14
N LYS A 127 5.21 17.89 -8.31
CA LYS A 127 6.24 16.85 -8.18
C LYS A 127 6.36 16.35 -6.74
N LEU A 128 6.10 17.20 -5.76
CA LEU A 128 6.16 16.85 -4.34
C LEU A 128 4.84 16.27 -3.82
N ARG A 129 3.78 16.29 -4.60
CA ARG A 129 2.47 15.81 -4.17
C ARG A 129 2.50 14.31 -3.85
N SER A 130 1.99 13.94 -2.68
CA SER A 130 1.82 12.52 -2.34
C SER A 130 0.76 11.86 -3.21
N LYS A 131 1.03 10.62 -3.60
CA LYS A 131 0.12 9.79 -4.41
C LYS A 131 -0.36 8.61 -3.59
N ARG A 132 -1.66 8.33 -3.66
CA ARG A 132 -2.27 7.18 -3.01
C ARG A 132 -1.90 5.90 -3.75
N ARG A 133 -1.48 4.91 -2.99
CA ARG A 133 -1.20 3.56 -3.45
C ARG A 133 -1.96 2.57 -2.60
N VAL A 134 -2.07 1.36 -3.10
CA VAL A 134 -2.72 0.26 -2.42
C VAL A 134 -1.88 -1.01 -2.54
N VAL A 135 -1.81 -1.75 -1.45
CA VAL A 135 -1.16 -3.06 -1.40
C VAL A 135 -2.22 -4.11 -1.09
N TYR A 136 -2.22 -5.17 -1.88
CA TYR A 136 -3.01 -6.38 -1.65
C TYR A 136 -2.09 -7.54 -1.32
N VAL A 137 -2.51 -8.39 -0.41
CA VAL A 137 -1.96 -9.75 -0.30
C VAL A 137 -2.75 -10.62 -1.26
N ILE A 138 -2.07 -11.34 -2.13
CA ILE A 138 -2.71 -12.12 -3.18
C ILE A 138 -2.22 -13.57 -3.19
N HIS A 139 -3.07 -14.44 -3.70
CA HIS A 139 -2.72 -15.77 -4.16
C HIS A 139 -2.90 -15.83 -5.68
N ASP A 140 -1.81 -15.98 -6.42
CA ASP A 140 -1.84 -16.22 -7.86
C ASP A 140 -2.22 -17.69 -8.09
N LEU A 141 -3.43 -17.93 -8.57
CA LEU A 141 -3.98 -19.26 -8.74
C LEU A 141 -3.40 -20.01 -9.94
N ILE A 142 -2.81 -19.28 -10.90
CA ILE A 142 -2.17 -19.90 -12.07
C ILE A 142 -0.80 -20.45 -11.68
N LYS A 143 -0.02 -19.66 -10.94
CA LYS A 143 1.34 -20.03 -10.49
C LYS A 143 1.36 -20.75 -9.16
N ASN A 144 0.23 -20.74 -8.43
CA ASN A 144 0.10 -21.24 -7.07
C ASN A 144 1.14 -20.64 -6.10
N ILE A 145 1.29 -19.30 -6.15
CA ILE A 145 2.20 -18.55 -5.29
C ILE A 145 1.47 -17.46 -4.52
N TYR A 146 1.94 -17.20 -3.31
CA TYR A 146 1.50 -16.06 -2.52
C TYR A 146 2.43 -14.88 -2.71
N GLY A 147 1.86 -13.67 -2.78
CA GLY A 147 2.62 -12.48 -3.00
C GLY A 147 1.90 -11.23 -2.49
N TYR A 148 2.56 -10.08 -2.63
CA TYR A 148 1.92 -8.80 -2.44
C TYR A 148 1.94 -7.99 -3.74
N TRP A 149 0.82 -7.35 -4.04
CA TRP A 149 0.65 -6.51 -5.20
C TRP A 149 0.51 -5.05 -4.77
N ASP A 150 1.54 -4.26 -5.08
CA ASP A 150 1.56 -2.83 -4.84
C ASP A 150 1.26 -2.08 -6.14
N THR A 151 0.16 -1.35 -6.16
CA THR A 151 -0.34 -0.67 -7.35
C THR A 151 -0.84 0.74 -7.06
N GLY A 152 -1.07 1.53 -8.13
CA GLY A 152 -1.74 2.83 -8.00
C GLY A 152 -3.21 2.65 -7.63
N TRP A 153 -3.69 3.41 -6.66
CA TRP A 153 -5.10 3.34 -6.23
C TRP A 153 -6.06 3.56 -7.41
N SER A 154 -5.82 4.57 -8.23
CA SER A 154 -6.69 4.91 -9.36
C SER A 154 -6.70 3.88 -10.48
N SER A 155 -5.69 3.00 -10.54
CA SER A 155 -5.54 2.04 -11.63
C SER A 155 -6.35 0.77 -11.42
N VAL A 156 -6.59 0.38 -10.18
CA VAL A 156 -7.14 -0.94 -9.84
C VAL A 156 -8.22 -0.87 -8.78
N GLU A 157 -8.02 -0.09 -7.71
CA GLU A 157 -8.91 -0.09 -6.54
C GLU A 157 -10.35 0.27 -6.91
N LYS A 158 -10.53 1.23 -7.80
CA LYS A 158 -11.86 1.67 -8.22
C LYS A 158 -12.66 0.53 -8.88
N GLU A 159 -12.00 -0.23 -9.74
CA GLU A 159 -12.65 -1.37 -10.43
C GLU A 159 -12.83 -2.56 -9.47
N LEU A 160 -11.82 -2.86 -8.66
CA LEU A 160 -11.94 -3.92 -7.64
C LEU A 160 -13.02 -3.65 -6.63
N THR A 161 -13.12 -2.43 -6.11
CA THR A 161 -14.17 -2.06 -5.15
C THR A 161 -15.56 -2.20 -5.76
N LYS A 162 -15.71 -1.84 -7.02
CA LYS A 162 -16.95 -2.01 -7.77
C LYS A 162 -17.31 -3.48 -7.90
N GLU A 163 -16.38 -4.31 -8.38
CA GLU A 163 -16.60 -5.75 -8.53
C GLU A 163 -16.83 -6.46 -7.18
N ALA A 164 -16.06 -6.09 -6.15
CA ALA A 164 -16.22 -6.64 -4.81
C ALA A 164 -17.60 -6.37 -4.22
N SER A 165 -18.19 -5.21 -4.49
CA SER A 165 -19.54 -4.89 -4.01
C SER A 165 -20.62 -5.85 -4.51
N PHE A 166 -20.39 -6.55 -5.62
CA PHE A 166 -21.29 -7.57 -6.15
C PHE A 166 -20.99 -9.00 -5.62
N CYS A 167 -19.88 -9.17 -4.92
CA CYS A 167 -19.36 -10.50 -4.53
C CYS A 167 -19.26 -10.69 -3.02
N ILE A 168 -19.59 -9.67 -2.23
CA ILE A 168 -19.51 -9.74 -0.76
C ILE A 168 -20.73 -10.49 -0.23
N ASP A 169 -20.49 -11.53 0.57
CA ASP A 169 -21.51 -12.17 1.37
C ASP A 169 -21.97 -11.20 2.47
N GLU A 170 -23.24 -10.86 2.49
CA GLU A 170 -23.82 -9.86 3.41
C GLU A 170 -23.68 -10.27 4.89
N ASN A 171 -23.58 -11.58 5.18
CA ASN A 171 -23.50 -12.10 6.55
C ASN A 171 -22.06 -12.18 7.06
N THR A 172 -21.11 -12.50 6.19
CA THR A 172 -19.72 -12.77 6.58
C THR A 172 -18.78 -11.65 6.17
N GLY A 173 -19.17 -10.75 5.25
CA GLY A 173 -18.31 -9.75 4.65
C GLY A 173 -17.19 -10.35 3.78
N ALA A 174 -17.23 -11.65 3.51
CA ALA A 174 -16.21 -12.31 2.72
C ALA A 174 -16.46 -12.13 1.23
N CYS A 175 -15.40 -11.87 0.46
CA CYS A 175 -15.47 -11.90 -0.99
C CYS A 175 -15.46 -13.35 -1.47
N LEU A 176 -16.51 -13.75 -2.17
CA LEU A 176 -16.74 -15.14 -2.57
C LEU A 176 -16.16 -15.51 -3.95
N ARG A 177 -15.46 -14.58 -4.60
CA ARG A 177 -14.97 -14.78 -5.97
C ARG A 177 -13.51 -14.42 -6.13
N SER A 178 -12.81 -15.22 -6.95
CA SER A 178 -11.50 -14.88 -7.48
C SER A 178 -11.60 -13.79 -8.53
N PHE A 179 -10.62 -12.91 -8.60
CA PHE A 179 -10.57 -11.85 -9.59
C PHE A 179 -9.76 -12.29 -10.81
N ILE A 180 -10.29 -11.98 -11.99
CA ILE A 180 -9.61 -12.19 -13.26
C ILE A 180 -9.21 -10.83 -13.80
N PHE A 181 -7.91 -10.62 -13.99
CA PHE A 181 -7.38 -9.45 -14.66
C PHE A 181 -6.86 -9.83 -16.02
N ILE A 182 -7.21 -9.03 -17.02
CA ILE A 182 -6.67 -9.12 -18.37
C ILE A 182 -5.91 -7.81 -18.62
N THR A 183 -4.63 -7.91 -18.87
CA THR A 183 -3.74 -6.77 -19.16
C THR A 183 -3.26 -6.82 -20.59
#